data_f6f53f89a3afb5a636fcab6d15366f20
#
_entry.id   f6f53f89a3afb5a636fcab6d15366f20
#
_cell.length_a   1.000
_cell.length_b   1.000
_cell.length_c   1.000
_cell.angle_alpha   90.00
_cell.angle_beta   90.00
_cell.angle_gamma   90.00
#
_symmetry.space_group_name_H-M   'P 1'
#
loop_
_entity.id
_entity.type
_entity.pdbx_description
1 polymer ?
#
loop_
_entity_poly.entity_id
_entity_poly.type
_entity_poly.pdbx_seq_one_letter_code
_entity_poly.pdbx_strand_id
1 'polypeptide(L)'
;AGGSSDTDSFMKELKELAKGDDRILFTGFVQGAMLDELYSNAYIYTLPSDLEGMPLSLLEAMSYGNACLVSDIPECTEVVEDKAIIFRKSNIKDLTEKLQDACDDIRKVGKLKEQAADFICAKYNWDEVVDKTLALYGEKSR
;
A
#
# COMPACT_ATOMS: atom_id res chain seq x y z
N ALA A 1 -9.66 2.31 2.77
CA ALA A 1 -10.63 2.11 1.68
C ALA A 1 -10.58 0.65 1.24
N GLY A 2 -11.70 0.07 0.85
CA GLY A 2 -11.77 -1.31 0.39
C GLY A 2 -13.13 -1.92 0.64
N GLY A 3 -13.48 -2.96 -0.15
CA GLY A 3 -14.67 -3.78 0.06
C GLY A 3 -14.35 -5.01 0.90
N SER A 4 -15.35 -5.57 1.58
CA SER A 4 -15.25 -6.91 2.18
C SER A 4 -15.57 -7.95 1.11
N SER A 5 -14.75 -9.00 0.95
CA SER A 5 -15.12 -10.17 0.18
C SER A 5 -15.79 -11.19 1.10
N ASP A 6 -15.07 -11.92 1.93
CA ASP A 6 -15.62 -13.03 2.69
C ASP A 6 -15.52 -12.87 4.23
N THR A 7 -15.19 -11.68 4.73
CA THR A 7 -14.90 -11.44 6.16
C THR A 7 -15.79 -10.40 6.82
N ASP A 8 -17.10 -10.56 6.66
CA ASP A 8 -18.10 -9.67 7.30
C ASP A 8 -17.93 -9.58 8.83
N SER A 9 -17.45 -10.66 9.48
CA SER A 9 -17.20 -10.68 10.92
C SER A 9 -16.07 -9.74 11.31
N PHE A 10 -14.96 -9.73 10.57
CA PHE A 10 -13.81 -8.87 10.83
C PHE A 10 -14.15 -7.39 10.57
N MET A 11 -14.89 -7.10 9.51
CA MET A 11 -15.37 -5.74 9.26
C MET A 11 -16.28 -5.21 10.36
N LYS A 12 -17.14 -6.09 10.92
CA LYS A 12 -17.99 -5.72 12.07
C LYS A 12 -17.15 -5.42 13.32
N GLU A 13 -16.13 -6.23 13.59
CA GLU A 13 -15.20 -6.02 14.70
C GLU A 13 -14.48 -4.67 14.57
N LEU A 14 -13.95 -4.36 13.37
CA LEU A 14 -13.30 -3.08 13.12
C LEU A 14 -14.23 -1.88 13.33
N LYS A 15 -15.50 -1.99 12.89
CA LYS A 15 -16.50 -0.94 13.09
C LYS A 15 -16.87 -0.76 14.56
N GLU A 16 -16.93 -1.84 15.34
CA GLU A 16 -17.16 -1.73 16.78
C GLU A 16 -15.95 -1.10 17.49
N LEU A 17 -14.72 -1.46 17.12
CA LEU A 17 -13.50 -0.84 17.66
C LEU A 17 -13.42 0.65 17.35
N ALA A 18 -13.88 1.06 16.17
CA ALA A 18 -13.89 2.45 15.74
C ALA A 18 -15.06 3.28 16.31
N LYS A 19 -15.99 2.64 17.00
CA LYS A 19 -17.21 3.26 17.49
C LYS A 19 -16.91 4.38 18.49
N GLY A 20 -17.39 5.57 18.18
CA GLY A 20 -17.18 6.77 19.00
C GLY A 20 -15.98 7.61 18.61
N ASP A 21 -15.26 7.24 17.55
CA ASP A 21 -14.22 8.08 16.95
C ASP A 21 -14.61 8.47 15.51
N ASP A 22 -15.19 9.67 15.36
CA ASP A 22 -15.66 10.19 14.06
C ASP A 22 -14.53 10.49 13.06
N ARG A 23 -13.27 10.38 13.47
CA ARG A 23 -12.11 10.52 12.58
C ARG A 23 -11.86 9.26 11.75
N ILE A 24 -12.42 8.11 12.17
CA ILE A 24 -12.27 6.83 11.47
C ILE A 24 -13.41 6.66 10.47
N LEU A 25 -13.07 6.70 9.20
CA LEU A 25 -14.03 6.63 8.11
C LEU A 25 -13.91 5.30 7.34
N PHE A 26 -15.02 4.58 7.22
CA PHE A 26 -15.12 3.38 6.40
C PHE A 26 -15.74 3.74 5.05
N THR A 27 -14.92 3.95 4.04
CA THR A 27 -15.38 4.36 2.71
C THR A 27 -16.02 3.24 1.90
N GLY A 28 -15.82 1.99 2.31
CA GLY A 28 -16.17 0.85 1.46
C GLY A 28 -15.28 0.76 0.22
N PHE A 29 -15.81 0.12 -0.84
CA PHE A 29 -15.12 0.05 -2.13
C PHE A 29 -15.18 1.41 -2.82
N VAL A 30 -14.02 1.91 -3.24
CA VAL A 30 -13.86 3.18 -3.97
C VAL A 30 -13.05 2.97 -5.23
N GLN A 31 -13.35 3.73 -6.27
CA GLN A 31 -12.64 3.71 -7.56
C GLN A 31 -12.75 5.06 -8.27
N GLY A 32 -11.99 5.23 -9.35
CA GLY A 32 -11.98 6.46 -10.15
C GLY A 32 -11.56 7.68 -9.33
N ALA A 33 -12.12 8.84 -9.62
CA ALA A 33 -11.70 10.11 -9.05
C ALA A 33 -11.65 10.14 -7.51
N MET A 34 -12.53 9.41 -6.82
CA MET A 34 -12.49 9.33 -5.37
C MET A 34 -11.26 8.58 -4.87
N LEU A 35 -10.83 7.52 -5.56
CA LEU A 35 -9.61 6.78 -5.23
C LEU A 35 -8.37 7.63 -5.51
N ASP A 36 -8.37 8.35 -6.64
CA ASP A 36 -7.28 9.26 -7.01
C ASP A 36 -7.10 10.37 -5.95
N GLU A 37 -8.20 10.94 -5.48
CA GLU A 37 -8.18 11.94 -4.40
C GLU A 37 -7.64 11.37 -3.08
N LEU A 38 -8.02 10.15 -2.72
CA LEU A 38 -7.50 9.50 -1.52
C LEU A 38 -5.99 9.26 -1.60
N TYR A 39 -5.48 8.77 -2.73
CA TYR A 39 -4.05 8.60 -2.91
C TYR A 39 -3.30 9.93 -2.96
N SER A 40 -3.82 10.92 -3.69
CA SER A 40 -3.16 12.22 -3.86
C SER A 40 -3.03 13.01 -2.56
N ASN A 41 -3.96 12.81 -1.62
CA ASN A 41 -4.02 13.58 -0.36
C ASN A 41 -3.63 12.76 0.87
N ALA A 42 -3.24 11.50 0.73
CA ALA A 42 -2.85 10.69 1.88
C ALA A 42 -1.57 11.23 2.54
N TYR A 43 -1.58 11.33 3.86
CA TYR A 43 -0.36 11.60 4.63
C TYR A 43 0.60 10.42 4.59
N ILE A 44 0.05 9.22 4.80
CA ILE A 44 0.74 7.94 4.73
C ILE A 44 -0.24 6.88 4.24
N TYR A 45 0.21 5.98 3.38
CA TYR A 45 -0.53 4.79 2.98
C TYR A 45 -0.09 3.62 3.86
N THR A 46 -1.06 2.87 4.42
CA THR A 46 -0.76 1.74 5.29
C THR A 46 -1.36 0.45 4.73
N LEU A 47 -0.52 -0.58 4.56
CA LEU A 47 -0.92 -1.92 4.11
C LEU A 47 -0.52 -2.96 5.15
N PRO A 48 -1.42 -3.27 6.13
CA PRO A 48 -1.14 -4.21 7.22
C PRO A 48 -1.52 -5.65 6.86
N SER A 49 -1.11 -6.12 5.69
CA SER A 49 -1.46 -7.45 5.19
C SER A 49 -0.55 -8.53 5.79
N ASP A 50 -1.12 -9.69 6.07
CA ASP A 50 -0.37 -10.87 6.47
C ASP A 50 0.01 -11.77 5.29
N LEU A 51 -0.64 -11.57 4.15
CA LEU A 51 -0.40 -12.29 2.89
C LEU A 51 -0.85 -11.44 1.71
N GLU A 52 -0.03 -11.38 0.68
CA GLU A 52 -0.34 -10.75 -0.61
C GLU A 52 0.11 -11.65 -1.76
N GLY A 53 -0.49 -11.45 -2.93
CA GLY A 53 0.10 -11.92 -4.19
C GLY A 53 1.06 -10.86 -4.71
N MET A 54 0.57 -9.99 -5.60
CA MET A 54 1.22 -8.74 -5.98
C MET A 54 0.43 -7.58 -5.35
N PRO A 55 1.02 -6.79 -4.44
CA PRO A 55 0.29 -5.72 -3.74
C PRO A 55 0.07 -4.50 -4.65
N LEU A 56 -0.83 -4.60 -5.64
CA LEU A 56 -1.08 -3.55 -6.63
C LEU A 56 -1.43 -2.21 -5.99
N SER A 57 -2.22 -2.22 -4.93
CA SER A 57 -2.57 -1.00 -4.21
C SER A 57 -1.36 -0.30 -3.57
N LEU A 58 -0.30 -1.04 -3.24
CA LEU A 58 0.96 -0.48 -2.77
C LEU A 58 1.73 0.18 -3.93
N LEU A 59 1.78 -0.47 -5.10
CA LEU A 59 2.37 0.11 -6.31
C LEU A 59 1.66 1.41 -6.68
N GLU A 60 0.33 1.40 -6.68
CA GLU A 60 -0.49 2.59 -6.93
C GLU A 60 -0.19 3.69 -5.91
N ALA A 61 -0.23 3.38 -4.61
CA ALA A 61 0.05 4.37 -3.57
C ALA A 61 1.42 5.02 -3.74
N MET A 62 2.46 4.23 -4.03
CA MET A 62 3.80 4.76 -4.27
C MET A 62 3.89 5.60 -5.55
N SER A 63 3.17 5.25 -6.62
CA SER A 63 3.14 6.01 -7.87
C SER A 63 2.51 7.40 -7.70
N TYR A 64 1.62 7.55 -6.73
CA TYR A 64 1.07 8.86 -6.31
C TYR A 64 2.01 9.64 -5.36
N GLY A 65 3.21 9.14 -5.11
CA GLY A 65 4.18 9.79 -4.22
C GLY A 65 3.86 9.63 -2.73
N ASN A 66 3.17 8.56 -2.33
CA ASN A 66 2.88 8.35 -0.92
C ASN A 66 4.06 7.72 -0.17
N ALA A 67 4.30 8.20 1.05
CA ALA A 67 5.02 7.42 2.03
C ALA A 67 4.17 6.20 2.41
N CYS A 68 4.79 5.03 2.47
CA CYS A 68 4.09 3.79 2.77
C CYS A 68 4.58 3.18 4.09
N LEU A 69 3.64 2.56 4.82
CA LEU A 69 3.89 1.74 6.01
C LEU A 69 3.33 0.35 5.73
N VAL A 70 4.19 -0.66 5.67
CA VAL A 70 3.81 -2.01 5.23
C VAL A 70 4.30 -3.08 6.20
N SER A 71 3.65 -4.23 6.20
CA SER A 71 4.11 -5.40 6.95
C SER A 71 5.38 -5.98 6.33
N ASP A 72 6.18 -6.68 7.14
CA ASP A 72 7.47 -7.32 6.76
C ASP A 72 7.31 -8.64 6.00
N ILE A 73 6.20 -8.78 5.23
CA ILE A 73 6.02 -9.93 4.33
C ILE A 73 6.88 -9.76 3.07
N PRO A 74 7.39 -10.86 2.49
CA PRO A 74 8.25 -10.80 1.31
C PRO A 74 7.65 -9.99 0.16
N GLU A 75 6.36 -10.18 -0.12
CA GLU A 75 5.64 -9.52 -1.20
C GLU A 75 5.63 -7.99 -1.06
N CYS A 76 5.60 -7.48 0.17
CA CYS A 76 5.68 -6.04 0.42
C CYS A 76 7.13 -5.56 0.43
N THR A 77 8.03 -6.27 1.13
CA THR A 77 9.43 -5.84 1.28
C THR A 77 10.21 -5.86 -0.04
N GLU A 78 9.92 -6.82 -0.93
CA GLU A 78 10.48 -6.85 -2.29
C GLU A 78 10.02 -5.67 -3.15
N VAL A 79 8.79 -5.20 -2.95
CA VAL A 79 8.29 -4.03 -3.66
C VAL A 79 8.96 -2.76 -3.19
N VAL A 80 8.98 -2.53 -1.88
CA VAL A 80 9.38 -1.23 -1.32
C VAL A 80 10.87 -1.09 -1.06
N GLU A 81 11.60 -2.19 -0.91
CA GLU A 81 13.01 -2.21 -0.49
C GLU A 81 13.24 -1.34 0.76
N ASP A 82 14.03 -0.28 0.64
CA ASP A 82 14.29 0.71 1.71
C ASP A 82 13.44 1.99 1.59
N LYS A 83 12.43 2.01 0.71
CA LYS A 83 11.61 3.20 0.38
C LYS A 83 10.28 3.28 1.13
N ALA A 84 10.12 2.47 2.17
CA ALA A 84 8.93 2.51 3.03
C ALA A 84 9.29 2.28 4.50
N ILE A 85 8.32 2.51 5.38
CA ILE A 85 8.40 2.11 6.77
C ILE A 85 7.89 0.67 6.87
N ILE A 86 8.64 -0.20 7.53
CA ILE A 86 8.30 -1.61 7.68
C ILE A 86 8.00 -1.89 9.15
N PHE A 87 6.91 -2.62 9.41
CA PHE A 87 6.57 -3.14 10.73
C PHE A 87 6.41 -4.66 10.68
N ARG A 88 6.53 -5.32 11.82
CA ARG A 88 6.40 -6.77 11.93
C ARG A 88 4.95 -7.19 11.72
N LYS A 89 4.71 -8.12 10.79
CA LYS A 89 3.37 -8.62 10.47
C LYS A 89 2.66 -9.14 11.73
N SER A 90 1.35 -9.02 11.78
CA SER A 90 0.51 -9.43 12.91
C SER A 90 0.90 -8.80 14.26
N ASN A 91 1.70 -7.73 14.27
CA ASN A 91 2.17 -7.08 15.50
C ASN A 91 1.58 -5.67 15.65
N ILE A 92 0.45 -5.58 16.33
CA ILE A 92 -0.28 -4.33 16.56
C ILE A 92 0.60 -3.28 17.27
N LYS A 93 1.41 -3.73 18.24
CA LYS A 93 2.27 -2.80 18.99
C LYS A 93 3.31 -2.15 18.09
N ASP A 94 4.00 -2.95 17.28
CA ASP A 94 5.01 -2.44 16.35
C ASP A 94 4.38 -1.53 15.28
N LEU A 95 3.21 -1.90 14.74
CA LEU A 95 2.44 -1.04 13.83
C LEU A 95 2.11 0.32 14.48
N THR A 96 1.63 0.30 15.73
CA THR A 96 1.29 1.52 16.46
C THR A 96 2.51 2.41 16.67
N GLU A 97 3.64 1.83 17.12
CA GLU A 97 4.90 2.55 17.32
C GLU A 97 5.39 3.18 16.00
N LYS A 98 5.40 2.41 14.89
CA LYS A 98 5.84 2.90 13.59
C LYS A 98 4.92 4.00 13.03
N LEU A 99 3.62 3.88 13.26
CA LEU A 99 2.65 4.88 12.84
C LEU A 99 2.82 6.18 13.64
N GLN A 100 3.03 6.07 14.97
CA GLN A 100 3.29 7.21 15.83
C GLN A 100 4.60 7.90 15.43
N ASP A 101 5.68 7.15 15.23
CA ASP A 101 6.96 7.69 14.76
C ASP A 101 6.82 8.46 13.44
N ALA A 102 5.99 7.95 12.51
CA ALA A 102 5.72 8.62 11.24
C ALA A 102 4.93 9.93 11.44
N CYS A 103 4.03 9.99 12.42
CA CYS A 103 3.31 11.22 12.76
C CYS A 103 4.23 12.26 13.43
N ASP A 104 5.20 11.81 14.21
CA ASP A 104 6.11 12.67 14.96
C ASP A 104 7.29 13.19 14.09
N ASP A 105 7.68 12.45 13.04
CA ASP A 105 8.77 12.82 12.13
C ASP A 105 8.28 13.11 10.70
N ILE A 106 7.70 14.29 10.52
CA ILE A 106 7.22 14.76 9.21
C ILE A 106 8.33 14.84 8.15
N ARG A 107 9.59 15.03 8.55
CA ARG A 107 10.72 15.09 7.61
C ARG A 107 11.06 13.72 7.06
N LYS A 108 10.96 12.67 7.87
CA LYS A 108 11.12 11.29 7.42
C LYS A 108 10.04 10.92 6.41
N VAL A 109 8.79 11.23 6.71
CA VAL A 109 7.66 10.99 5.79
C VAL A 109 7.85 11.78 4.48
N GLY A 110 8.25 13.06 4.56
CA GLY A 110 8.55 13.89 3.39
C GLY A 110 9.59 13.28 2.46
N LYS A 111 10.71 12.81 3.00
CA LYS A 111 11.77 12.14 2.21
C LYS A 111 11.28 10.87 1.52
N LEU A 112 10.43 10.08 2.17
CA LEU A 112 9.85 8.89 1.56
C LEU A 112 8.92 9.26 0.41
N LYS A 113 8.09 10.29 0.59
CA LYS A 113 7.20 10.81 -0.46
C LYS A 113 7.97 11.28 -1.69
N GLU A 114 9.05 12.05 -1.50
CA GLU A 114 9.88 12.58 -2.58
C GLU A 114 10.47 11.50 -3.48
N GLN A 115 10.72 10.30 -2.95
CA GLN A 115 11.39 9.21 -3.66
C GLN A 115 10.42 8.17 -4.22
N ALA A 116 9.20 8.09 -3.69
CA ALA A 116 8.30 6.97 -3.91
C ALA A 116 7.92 6.79 -5.38
N ALA A 117 7.48 7.86 -6.05
CA ALA A 117 6.99 7.78 -7.42
C ALA A 117 8.11 7.42 -8.40
N ASP A 118 9.23 8.12 -8.35
CA ASP A 118 10.38 7.85 -9.23
C ASP A 118 10.90 6.42 -9.05
N PHE A 119 11.02 5.96 -7.80
CA PHE A 119 11.48 4.61 -7.50
C PHE A 119 10.54 3.55 -8.06
N ILE A 120 9.25 3.64 -7.76
CA ILE A 120 8.31 2.57 -8.12
C ILE A 120 8.06 2.52 -9.63
N CYS A 121 7.95 3.68 -10.30
CA CYS A 121 7.73 3.76 -11.74
C CYS A 121 8.97 3.31 -12.54
N ALA A 122 10.16 3.49 -11.99
CA ALA A 122 11.38 2.94 -12.60
C ALA A 122 11.49 1.42 -12.42
N LYS A 123 11.02 0.88 -11.28
CA LYS A 123 11.10 -0.55 -10.96
C LYS A 123 10.02 -1.39 -11.63
N TYR A 124 8.81 -0.85 -11.78
CA TYR A 124 7.64 -1.54 -12.33
C TYR A 124 7.07 -0.75 -13.50
N ASN A 125 7.35 -1.24 -14.72
CA ASN A 125 6.92 -0.62 -15.96
C ASN A 125 6.07 -1.60 -16.77
N TRP A 126 4.87 -1.18 -17.14
CA TRP A 126 3.95 -2.00 -17.92
C TRP A 126 4.50 -2.35 -19.32
N ASP A 127 5.26 -1.46 -19.95
CA ASP A 127 5.85 -1.72 -21.27
C ASP A 127 6.82 -2.90 -21.21
N GLU A 128 7.63 -2.97 -20.14
CA GLU A 128 8.50 -4.14 -19.93
C GLU A 128 7.73 -5.44 -19.70
N VAL A 129 6.62 -5.38 -18.97
CA VAL A 129 5.75 -6.55 -18.75
C VAL A 129 5.16 -7.03 -20.06
N VAL A 130 4.69 -6.11 -20.90
CA VAL A 130 4.17 -6.40 -22.24
C VAL A 130 5.24 -7.01 -23.12
N ASP A 131 6.43 -6.42 -23.18
CA ASP A 131 7.55 -6.90 -24.00
C ASP A 131 7.99 -8.32 -23.60
N LYS A 132 8.16 -8.56 -22.30
CA LYS A 132 8.48 -9.89 -21.75
C LYS A 132 7.39 -10.91 -22.09
N THR A 133 6.11 -10.51 -22.01
CA THR A 133 4.99 -11.38 -22.34
C THR A 133 4.97 -11.73 -23.84
N LEU A 134 5.17 -10.74 -24.70
CA LEU A 134 5.23 -10.96 -26.15
C LEU A 134 6.42 -11.85 -26.55
N ALA A 135 7.57 -11.70 -25.89
CA ALA A 135 8.72 -12.57 -26.12
C ALA A 135 8.41 -14.05 -25.84
N LEU A 136 7.67 -14.34 -24.75
CA LEU A 136 7.22 -15.70 -24.42
C LEU A 136 6.31 -16.31 -25.50
N TYR A 137 5.46 -15.51 -26.13
CA TYR A 137 4.63 -15.97 -27.25
C TYR A 137 5.46 -16.17 -28.52
N GLY A 138 6.46 -15.35 -28.77
CA GLY A 138 7.35 -15.47 -29.93
C GLY A 138 8.25 -16.71 -29.90
N GLU A 139 8.68 -17.14 -28.72
CA GLU A 139 9.53 -18.35 -28.55
C GLU A 139 8.78 -19.67 -28.83
N LYS A 140 7.45 -19.70 -28.67
CA LYS A 140 6.61 -20.90 -28.95
C LYS A 140 6.25 -21.09 -30.41
N SER A 141 6.66 -20.21 -31.30
CA SER A 141 6.35 -20.26 -32.73
C SER A 141 7.48 -20.85 -33.59
N ARG A 142 8.43 -21.58 -32.98
CA ARG A 142 9.51 -22.31 -33.67
C ARG A 142 9.44 -23.80 -33.43
#